data_40d69a64bb61fadf7864ba38571e4cd6
#
_entry.id   40d69a64bb61fadf7864ba38571e4cd6
#
_cell.length_a   1.000
_cell.length_b   1.000
_cell.length_c   1.000
_cell.angle_alpha   90.00
_cell.angle_beta   90.00
_cell.angle_gamma   90.00
#
_symmetry.space_group_name_H-M   'P 1'
#
loop_
_entity.id
_entity.type
_entity.pdbx_description
1 polymer ?
#
loop_
_entity_poly.entity_id
_entity_poly.type
_entity_poly.pdbx_seq_one_letter_code
_entity_poly.pdbx_strand_id
1 'polypeptide(L)'
;GYSSATLWHQDNRYWSFDQENLISVWLAVGDETERNGCLSVIPGTHKLQIDPGRFDAALFLRPDLPENKALMSRSKTVELEKGDVLFFHSRLFHAAGRNLSEETKFSLVFTYHEAGNRPITGTRSSRFPSVLV
;
A
#
# COMPACT_ATOMS: atom_id res chain seq x y z
N GLY A 1 10.35 21.25 -0.74
CA GLY A 1 10.45 19.81 -0.56
C GLY A 1 9.92 19.07 -1.77
N TYR A 2 10.64 18.07 -2.24
CA TYR A 2 10.18 17.24 -3.37
C TYR A 2 9.28 16.15 -2.80
N SER A 3 7.96 16.31 -2.98
CA SER A 3 6.99 15.24 -2.74
C SER A 3 6.76 14.48 -4.04
N SER A 4 6.97 13.18 -4.05
CA SER A 4 6.59 12.29 -5.15
C SER A 4 5.24 11.65 -4.86
N ALA A 5 4.41 11.49 -5.89
CA ALA A 5 3.24 10.63 -5.78
C ALA A 5 3.70 9.16 -5.73
N THR A 6 2.99 8.34 -4.99
CA THR A 6 3.16 6.89 -5.03
C THR A 6 2.12 6.29 -5.95
N LEU A 7 2.56 5.58 -6.98
CA LEU A 7 1.68 4.96 -7.98
C LEU A 7 0.89 3.79 -7.38
N TRP A 8 -0.16 3.36 -8.09
CA TRP A 8 -1.03 2.25 -7.69
C TRP A 8 -0.26 0.94 -7.55
N HIS A 9 -0.23 0.38 -6.36
CA HIS A 9 0.48 -0.85 -6.04
C HIS A 9 -0.21 -1.61 -4.90
N GLN A 10 0.25 -2.83 -4.69
CA GLN A 10 -0.05 -3.67 -3.53
C GLN A 10 1.20 -3.74 -2.64
N ASP A 11 1.07 -3.76 -1.32
CA ASP A 11 2.22 -3.87 -0.42
C ASP A 11 2.96 -5.21 -0.56
N ASN A 12 2.31 -6.23 -1.09
CA ASN A 12 2.96 -7.49 -1.44
C ASN A 12 4.20 -7.34 -2.33
N ARG A 13 4.35 -6.24 -3.08
CA ARG A 13 5.58 -5.96 -3.83
C ARG A 13 6.84 -5.89 -2.95
N TYR A 14 6.67 -5.64 -1.68
CA TYR A 14 7.76 -5.51 -0.70
C TYR A 14 8.04 -6.79 0.07
N TRP A 15 7.11 -7.76 0.04
CA TRP A 15 7.11 -8.91 0.90
C TRP A 15 7.12 -10.23 0.13
N SER A 16 7.91 -11.18 0.62
CA SER A 16 7.99 -12.54 0.09
C SER A 16 7.75 -13.53 1.23
N PHE A 17 6.50 -13.93 1.38
CA PHE A 17 6.02 -14.86 2.41
C PHE A 17 5.36 -16.07 1.77
N ASP A 18 5.22 -17.16 2.53
CA ASP A 18 4.54 -18.39 2.07
C ASP A 18 3.12 -18.10 1.60
N GLN A 19 2.45 -17.14 2.26
CA GLN A 19 1.12 -16.66 1.89
C GLN A 19 1.12 -15.13 1.81
N GLU A 20 0.44 -14.61 0.79
CA GLU A 20 0.22 -13.18 0.58
C GLU A 20 -0.87 -12.62 1.52
N ASN A 21 -0.79 -12.98 2.79
CA ASN A 21 -1.80 -12.63 3.79
C ASN A 21 -1.15 -11.83 4.93
N LEU A 22 -0.81 -10.59 4.61
CA LEU A 22 -0.26 -9.65 5.57
C LEU A 22 -1.21 -8.46 5.71
N ILE A 23 -1.13 -7.77 6.84
CA ILE A 23 -1.91 -6.58 7.14
C ILE A 23 -0.97 -5.40 7.29
N SER A 24 -1.22 -4.35 6.51
CA SER A 24 -0.59 -3.06 6.70
C SER A 24 -1.41 -2.22 7.67
N VAL A 25 -0.72 -1.60 8.62
CA VAL A 25 -1.29 -0.71 9.63
C VAL A 25 -0.68 0.67 9.42
N TRP A 26 -1.50 1.61 9.01
CA TRP A 26 -1.12 2.98 8.71
C TRP A 26 -1.61 3.91 9.80
N LEU A 27 -0.68 4.53 10.54
CA LEU A 27 -0.99 5.50 11.60
C LEU A 27 -0.74 6.92 11.08
N ALA A 28 -1.78 7.74 11.10
CA ALA A 28 -1.69 9.16 10.79
C ALA A 28 -1.07 9.92 11.98
N VAL A 29 0.17 10.38 11.82
CA VAL A 29 0.88 11.18 12.85
C VAL A 29 0.40 12.64 12.88
N GLY A 30 -0.16 13.11 11.78
CA GLY A 30 -0.87 14.38 11.60
C GLY A 30 -2.06 14.16 10.69
N ASP A 31 -2.85 15.20 10.44
CA ASP A 31 -3.98 15.11 9.52
C ASP A 31 -3.49 14.77 8.11
N GLU A 32 -4.17 13.84 7.47
CA GLU A 32 -3.91 13.41 6.09
C GLU A 32 -5.09 13.76 5.21
N THR A 33 -4.89 14.65 4.25
CA THR A 33 -5.91 15.19 3.36
C THR A 33 -5.46 15.04 1.90
N GLU A 34 -6.37 15.24 0.96
CA GLU A 34 -6.00 15.28 -0.46
C GLU A 34 -4.89 16.30 -0.74
N ARG A 35 -4.92 17.46 -0.06
CA ARG A 35 -3.94 18.53 -0.25
C ARG A 35 -2.53 18.11 0.15
N ASN A 36 -2.38 17.31 1.21
CA ASN A 36 -1.05 16.87 1.67
C ASN A 36 -0.71 15.44 1.24
N GLY A 37 -1.47 14.86 0.31
CA GLY A 37 -1.17 13.58 -0.32
C GLY A 37 -1.57 12.37 0.52
N CYS A 38 -2.80 12.35 1.03
CA CYS A 38 -3.36 11.17 1.70
C CYS A 38 -3.46 9.97 0.77
N LEU A 39 -3.77 8.82 1.34
CA LEU A 39 -3.98 7.57 0.60
C LEU A 39 -5.26 7.61 -0.23
N SER A 40 -5.20 6.96 -1.39
CA SER A 40 -6.36 6.49 -2.13
C SER A 40 -6.31 4.96 -2.21
N VAL A 41 -7.46 4.32 -2.12
CA VAL A 41 -7.59 2.86 -2.17
C VAL A 41 -8.60 2.45 -3.22
N ILE A 42 -8.48 1.22 -3.74
CA ILE A 42 -9.50 0.62 -4.60
C ILE A 42 -10.18 -0.50 -3.80
N PRO A 43 -11.37 -0.25 -3.22
CA PRO A 43 -12.02 -1.21 -2.33
C PRO A 43 -12.27 -2.56 -2.98
N GLY A 44 -12.09 -3.64 -2.21
CA GLY A 44 -12.34 -5.02 -2.64
C GLY A 44 -11.24 -5.67 -3.47
N THR A 45 -10.21 -4.92 -3.89
CA THR A 45 -9.17 -5.43 -4.79
C THR A 45 -8.25 -6.47 -4.17
N HIS A 46 -8.17 -6.55 -2.84
CA HIS A 46 -7.42 -7.60 -2.15
C HIS A 46 -7.94 -9.02 -2.45
N LYS A 47 -9.18 -9.16 -2.91
CA LYS A 47 -9.81 -10.44 -3.29
C LYS A 47 -9.59 -10.82 -4.76
N LEU A 48 -9.06 -9.89 -5.56
CA LEU A 48 -8.91 -10.10 -6.99
C LEU A 48 -7.61 -10.86 -7.30
N GLN A 49 -7.70 -11.75 -8.27
CA GLN A 49 -6.52 -12.29 -8.96
C GLN A 49 -6.23 -11.35 -10.14
N ILE A 50 -5.04 -10.80 -10.15
CA ILE A 50 -4.61 -9.85 -11.18
C ILE A 50 -3.55 -10.51 -12.05
N ASP A 51 -3.77 -10.50 -13.35
CA ASP A 51 -2.81 -11.02 -14.32
C ASP A 51 -1.48 -10.26 -14.21
N PRO A 52 -0.31 -10.97 -14.14
CA PRO A 52 1.00 -10.34 -14.06
C PRO A 52 1.29 -9.32 -15.16
N GLY A 53 0.71 -9.49 -16.35
CA GLY A 53 0.84 -8.56 -17.47
C GLY A 53 0.22 -7.18 -17.23
N ARG A 54 -0.60 -7.04 -16.18
CA ARG A 54 -1.20 -5.76 -15.78
C ARG A 54 -0.28 -4.87 -14.94
N PHE A 55 0.88 -5.39 -14.57
CA PHE A 55 1.90 -4.65 -13.81
C PHE A 55 3.08 -4.25 -14.69
N ASP A 56 3.75 -3.19 -14.31
CA ASP A 56 5.08 -2.87 -14.84
C ASP A 56 6.18 -3.67 -14.12
N ALA A 57 7.43 -3.48 -14.54
CA ALA A 57 8.57 -4.18 -13.96
C ALA A 57 8.81 -3.86 -12.46
N ALA A 58 8.27 -2.76 -11.96
CA ALA A 58 8.35 -2.35 -10.57
C ALA A 58 7.10 -2.75 -9.77
N LEU A 59 6.20 -3.55 -10.35
CA LEU A 59 4.95 -4.03 -9.76
C LEU A 59 3.94 -2.92 -9.43
N PHE A 60 3.94 -1.85 -10.21
CA PHE A 60 2.85 -0.88 -10.23
C PHE A 60 1.83 -1.26 -11.31
N LEU A 61 0.55 -0.92 -11.09
CA LEU A 61 -0.47 -1.06 -12.13
C LEU A 61 -0.12 -0.17 -13.32
N ARG A 62 -0.10 -0.77 -14.50
CA ARG A 62 0.14 -0.06 -15.76
C ARG A 62 -1.03 0.87 -16.08
N PRO A 63 -0.82 2.20 -16.19
CA PRO A 63 -1.90 3.16 -16.40
C PRO A 63 -2.41 3.20 -17.86
N ASP A 64 -1.69 2.56 -18.78
CA ASP A 64 -2.03 2.50 -20.20
C ASP A 64 -3.14 1.49 -20.53
N LEU A 65 -3.32 0.47 -19.68
CA LEU A 65 -4.29 -0.60 -19.91
C LEU A 65 -5.73 -0.16 -19.56
N PRO A 66 -6.71 -0.37 -20.47
CA PRO A 66 -8.11 0.00 -20.23
C PRO A 66 -8.72 -0.64 -18.98
N GLU A 67 -8.43 -1.91 -18.71
CA GLU A 67 -8.89 -2.63 -17.53
C GLU A 67 -8.30 -2.08 -16.22
N ASN A 68 -7.09 -1.54 -16.26
CA ASN A 68 -6.49 -0.86 -15.10
C ASN A 68 -7.11 0.51 -14.89
N LYS A 69 -7.39 1.25 -15.96
CA LYS A 69 -8.12 2.53 -15.88
C LYS A 69 -9.50 2.34 -15.27
N ALA A 70 -10.24 1.30 -15.71
CA ALA A 70 -11.54 0.95 -15.15
C ALA A 70 -11.45 0.58 -13.66
N LEU A 71 -10.39 -0.12 -13.25
CA LEU A 71 -10.15 -0.43 -11.84
C LEU A 71 -9.84 0.84 -11.03
N MET A 72 -8.94 1.67 -11.51
CA MET A 72 -8.53 2.93 -10.87
C MET A 72 -9.70 3.92 -10.73
N SER A 73 -10.66 3.93 -11.68
CA SER A 73 -11.84 4.80 -11.60
C SER A 73 -12.76 4.51 -10.41
N ARG A 74 -12.60 3.35 -9.77
CA ARG A 74 -13.34 2.95 -8.57
C ARG A 74 -12.65 3.36 -7.26
N SER A 75 -11.55 4.09 -7.36
CA SER A 75 -10.78 4.52 -6.19
C SER A 75 -11.56 5.42 -5.25
N LYS A 76 -11.19 5.37 -4.00
CA LYS A 76 -11.70 6.24 -2.93
C LYS A 76 -10.53 6.90 -2.23
N THR A 77 -10.62 8.18 -2.01
CA THR A 77 -9.70 8.94 -1.16
C THR A 77 -9.97 8.60 0.30
N VAL A 78 -8.92 8.43 1.08
CA VAL A 78 -8.98 8.15 2.52
C VAL A 78 -8.31 9.29 3.27
N GLU A 79 -9.09 10.25 3.72
CA GLU A 79 -8.63 11.29 4.62
C GLU A 79 -8.65 10.77 6.05
N LEU A 80 -7.63 11.10 6.84
CA LEU A 80 -7.44 10.66 8.22
C LEU A 80 -7.15 11.88 9.10
N GLU A 81 -7.73 11.89 10.28
CA GLU A 81 -7.35 12.83 11.34
C GLU A 81 -6.11 12.29 12.09
N LYS A 82 -5.37 13.19 12.71
CA LYS A 82 -4.24 12.82 13.57
C LYS A 82 -4.64 11.76 14.60
N GLY A 83 -3.94 10.64 14.60
CA GLY A 83 -4.17 9.51 15.49
C GLY A 83 -5.08 8.42 14.92
N ASP A 84 -5.70 8.67 13.76
CA ASP A 84 -6.44 7.62 13.07
C ASP A 84 -5.52 6.50 12.57
N VAL A 85 -6.06 5.30 12.55
CA VAL A 85 -5.35 4.11 12.08
C VAL A 85 -6.15 3.44 10.98
N LEU A 86 -5.53 3.26 9.82
CA LEU A 86 -6.09 2.51 8.70
C LEU A 86 -5.45 1.12 8.63
N PHE A 87 -6.28 0.09 8.71
CA PHE A 87 -5.87 -1.31 8.48
C PHE A 87 -6.26 -1.73 7.08
N PHE A 88 -5.32 -2.30 6.33
CA PHE A 88 -5.64 -2.84 5.02
C PHE A 88 -4.77 -4.06 4.67
N HIS A 89 -5.36 -4.95 3.87
CA HIS A 89 -4.69 -6.16 3.41
C HIS A 89 -3.55 -5.81 2.44
N SER A 90 -2.43 -6.53 2.52
CA SER A 90 -1.25 -6.33 1.66
C SER A 90 -1.53 -6.41 0.15
N ARG A 91 -2.64 -7.03 -0.26
CA ARG A 91 -3.11 -7.10 -1.65
C ARG A 91 -4.08 -5.98 -2.04
N LEU A 92 -4.43 -5.07 -1.14
CA LEU A 92 -5.26 -3.92 -1.49
C LEU A 92 -4.48 -2.95 -2.38
N PHE A 93 -5.03 -2.60 -3.55
CA PHE A 93 -4.43 -1.53 -4.35
C PHE A 93 -4.64 -0.18 -3.68
N HIS A 94 -3.55 0.52 -3.51
CA HIS A 94 -3.53 1.86 -2.97
C HIS A 94 -2.46 2.72 -3.65
N ALA A 95 -2.60 4.02 -3.49
CA ALA A 95 -1.70 5.04 -4.02
C ALA A 95 -1.69 6.22 -3.06
N ALA A 96 -0.73 7.12 -3.20
CA ALA A 96 -0.71 8.38 -2.46
C ALA A 96 -0.49 9.56 -3.41
N GLY A 97 -1.22 10.63 -3.21
CA GLY A 97 -1.05 11.88 -3.93
C GLY A 97 0.26 12.59 -3.58
N ARG A 98 0.57 13.64 -4.33
CA ARG A 98 1.65 14.55 -3.97
C ARG A 98 1.24 15.40 -2.77
N ASN A 99 2.18 15.67 -1.90
CA ASN A 99 1.99 16.70 -0.90
C ASN A 99 2.14 18.09 -1.56
N LEU A 100 1.03 18.80 -1.69
CA LEU A 100 0.95 20.16 -2.23
C LEU A 100 0.94 21.23 -1.12
N SER A 101 1.06 20.81 0.14
CA SER A 101 1.20 21.73 1.27
C SER A 101 2.67 22.12 1.48
N GLU A 102 2.90 23.15 2.29
CA GLU A 102 4.25 23.56 2.70
C GLU A 102 4.78 22.74 3.89
N GLU A 103 3.93 21.95 4.54
CA GLU A 103 4.27 21.15 5.70
C GLU A 103 4.66 19.72 5.32
N THR A 104 5.56 19.13 6.08
CA THR A 104 5.93 17.72 5.92
C THR A 104 4.85 16.83 6.52
N LYS A 105 4.33 15.90 5.74
CA LYS A 105 3.43 14.85 6.23
C LYS A 105 4.24 13.66 6.74
N PHE A 106 3.90 13.17 7.92
CA PHE A 106 4.46 11.96 8.50
C PHE A 106 3.38 10.92 8.73
N SER A 107 3.68 9.69 8.37
CA SER A 107 2.86 8.52 8.66
C SER A 107 3.77 7.40 9.17
N LEU A 108 3.27 6.57 10.08
CA LEU A 108 3.96 5.35 10.49
C LEU A 108 3.25 4.15 9.89
N VAL A 109 4.02 3.24 9.30
CA VAL A 109 3.47 2.05 8.67
C VAL A 109 4.11 0.81 9.29
N PHE A 110 3.28 -0.09 9.76
CA PHE A 110 3.67 -1.39 10.31
C PHE A 110 3.04 -2.49 9.47
N THR A 111 3.74 -3.60 9.33
CA THR A 111 3.21 -4.77 8.63
C THR A 111 3.16 -5.94 9.57
N TYR A 112 2.01 -6.59 9.66
CA TYR A 112 1.77 -7.76 10.50
C TYR A 112 1.47 -8.99 9.63
N HIS A 113 1.88 -10.13 10.11
CA HIS A 113 1.55 -11.44 9.53
C HIS A 113 1.29 -12.46 10.65
N GLU A 114 0.58 -13.50 10.33
CA GLU A 114 0.39 -14.63 11.22
C GLU A 114 1.74 -15.32 11.51
N ALA A 115 1.96 -15.76 12.73
CA ALA A 115 3.21 -16.43 13.14
C ALA A 115 3.54 -17.66 12.28
N GLY A 116 2.53 -18.37 11.79
CA GLY A 116 2.67 -19.51 10.88
C GLY A 116 2.98 -19.15 9.42
N ASN A 117 2.74 -17.91 9.01
CA ASN A 117 3.08 -17.42 7.68
C ASN A 117 4.53 -16.95 7.65
N ARG A 118 5.42 -17.71 7.03
CA ARG A 118 6.86 -17.52 7.14
C ARG A 118 7.42 -16.76 5.94
N PRO A 119 8.47 -15.94 6.14
CA PRO A 119 9.19 -15.34 5.02
C PRO A 119 9.93 -16.43 4.22
N ILE A 120 9.89 -16.32 2.90
CA ILE A 120 10.58 -17.24 1.99
C ILE A 120 12.09 -17.07 2.16
N THR A 121 12.80 -18.17 2.44
CA THR A 121 14.25 -18.20 2.64
C THR A 121 14.98 -17.63 1.44
N GLY A 122 16.03 -16.82 1.69
CA GLY A 122 16.86 -16.20 0.66
C GLY A 122 16.30 -14.89 0.10
N THR A 123 15.09 -14.49 0.47
CA THR A 123 14.51 -13.21 0.06
C THR A 123 14.85 -12.09 1.05
N ARG A 124 14.55 -10.84 0.67
CA ARG A 124 14.69 -9.70 1.57
C ARG A 124 13.90 -9.89 2.87
N SER A 125 12.71 -10.46 2.78
CA SER A 125 11.83 -10.67 3.93
C SER A 125 12.44 -11.61 4.98
N SER A 126 13.29 -12.55 4.58
CA SER A 126 13.93 -13.48 5.52
C SER A 126 15.19 -12.93 6.20
N ARG A 127 15.64 -11.73 5.82
CA ARG A 127 16.88 -11.15 6.39
C ARG A 127 16.66 -10.48 7.74
N PHE A 128 15.43 -10.14 8.06
CA PHE A 128 15.07 -9.46 9.31
C PHE A 128 14.04 -10.32 10.05
N PRO A 129 14.30 -10.65 11.33
CA PRO A 129 13.35 -11.44 12.11
C PRO A 129 12.06 -10.64 12.34
N SER A 130 10.94 -11.35 12.33
CA SER A 130 9.67 -10.81 12.81
C SER A 130 9.69 -10.72 14.34
N VAL A 131 9.01 -9.71 14.86
CA VAL A 131 8.82 -9.53 16.30
C VAL A 131 7.46 -10.05 16.68
N LEU A 132 7.42 -10.96 17.67
CA LEU A 132 6.16 -11.44 18.22
C LEU A 132 5.53 -10.34 19.06
N VAL A 133 4.28 -10.06 18.81
CA VAL A 133 3.47 -9.07 19.54
C VAL A 133 2.22 -9.71 20.12
#